data_b5ebc317b91d49a98f475e8c123e0a27
#
_entry.id   b5ebc317b91d49a98f475e8c123e0a27
#
_cell.length_a   1.000
_cell.length_b   1.000
_cell.length_c   1.000
_cell.angle_alpha   90.00
_cell.angle_beta   90.00
_cell.angle_gamma   90.00
#
_symmetry.space_group_name_H-M   'P 1'
#
loop_
_entity.id
_entity.type
_entity.pdbx_description
1 polymer ?
#
loop_
_entity_poly.entity_id
_entity_poly.type
_entity_poly.pdbx_seq_one_letter_code
_entity_poly.pdbx_strand_id
1 'polypeptide(L)'
;MKKDKEIIHIARQVIDDEVEALVGLKNYIDKSFEEIVNVIYKCKGRLIFTGIGKSGHISKKISATLSSTGTSSFFMHSTEAFHGDLGMIQSDDIVVAISYSGETEDLLKTIPIIKKLGCSVIGVXX
;
A
#
# COMPACT_ATOMS: atom_id res chain seq x y z
N MET A 1 -0.27 42.86 -10.26
CA MET A 1 -1.67 42.74 -9.93
C MET A 1 -1.87 41.90 -8.70
N LYS A 2 -2.82 42.33 -7.87
CA LYS A 2 -3.08 41.62 -6.63
C LYS A 2 -3.42 40.14 -6.86
N LYS A 3 -4.23 39.88 -7.87
CA LYS A 3 -4.68 38.50 -8.13
C LYS A 3 -3.51 37.61 -8.52
N ASP A 4 -2.59 38.14 -9.33
CA ASP A 4 -1.42 37.38 -9.75
C ASP A 4 -0.51 37.05 -8.57
N LYS A 5 -0.30 38.04 -7.69
CA LYS A 5 0.52 37.84 -6.51
C LYS A 5 -0.11 36.83 -5.56
N GLU A 6 -1.44 36.88 -5.47
CA GLU A 6 -2.15 35.96 -4.63
C GLU A 6 -2.00 34.51 -5.14
N ILE A 7 -2.07 34.35 -6.46
CA ILE A 7 -1.90 33.03 -7.07
C ILE A 7 -0.50 32.49 -6.82
N ILE A 8 0.50 33.34 -6.96
CA ILE A 8 1.89 32.93 -6.72
C ILE A 8 2.06 32.52 -5.27
N HIS A 9 1.50 33.31 -4.36
CA HIS A 9 1.59 33.00 -2.93
C HIS A 9 0.95 31.64 -2.63
N ILE A 10 -0.21 31.40 -3.20
CA ILE A 10 -0.91 30.13 -2.97
C ILE A 10 -0.09 28.96 -3.51
N ALA A 11 0.48 29.13 -4.71
CA ALA A 11 1.27 28.06 -5.30
C ALA A 11 2.48 27.73 -4.44
N ARG A 12 3.15 28.75 -3.93
CA ARG A 12 4.30 28.53 -3.06
C ARG A 12 3.90 27.86 -1.75
N GLN A 13 2.74 28.23 -1.22
CA GLN A 13 2.26 27.63 0.01
C GLN A 13 1.96 26.14 -0.18
N VAL A 14 1.41 25.79 -1.34
CA VAL A 14 1.16 24.38 -1.63
C VAL A 14 2.45 23.58 -1.60
N ILE A 15 3.51 24.12 -2.19
CA ILE A 15 4.80 23.45 -2.20
C ILE A 15 5.35 23.32 -0.78
N ASP A 16 5.25 24.40 0.00
CA ASP A 16 5.72 24.37 1.38
C ASP A 16 4.99 23.30 2.19
N ASP A 17 3.67 23.19 1.99
CA ASP A 17 2.89 22.18 2.69
C ASP A 17 3.31 20.78 2.29
N GLU A 18 3.60 20.57 1.01
CA GLU A 18 4.05 19.26 0.54
C GLU A 18 5.41 18.90 1.13
N VAL A 19 6.32 19.86 1.18
CA VAL A 19 7.64 19.62 1.75
C VAL A 19 7.52 19.26 3.22
N GLU A 20 6.70 20.00 3.95
CA GLU A 20 6.51 19.72 5.37
C GLU A 20 5.92 18.33 5.60
N ALA A 21 4.98 17.92 4.74
CA ALA A 21 4.40 16.61 4.85
C ALA A 21 5.44 15.52 4.61
N LEU A 22 6.30 15.71 3.61
CA LEU A 22 7.34 14.75 3.32
C LEU A 22 8.35 14.62 4.45
N VAL A 23 8.74 15.75 5.02
CA VAL A 23 9.66 15.73 6.16
C VAL A 23 9.03 14.99 7.33
N GLY A 24 7.73 15.19 7.54
CA GLY A 24 7.03 14.51 8.62
C GLY A 24 7.01 13.00 8.49
N LEU A 25 7.15 12.49 7.27
CA LEU A 25 7.15 11.04 7.07
C LEU A 25 8.32 10.36 7.78
N LYS A 26 9.40 11.08 8.05
CA LYS A 26 10.52 10.49 8.77
C LYS A 26 10.09 9.96 10.13
N ASN A 27 9.10 10.59 10.73
CA ASN A 27 8.64 10.19 12.07
C ASN A 27 7.96 8.83 12.05
N TYR A 28 7.53 8.37 10.88
CA TYR A 28 6.89 7.07 10.77
C TYR A 28 7.84 5.96 10.40
N ILE A 29 9.09 6.30 10.10
CA ILE A 29 10.09 5.29 9.79
C ILE A 29 10.76 4.92 11.11
N ASP A 30 10.28 3.82 11.70
CA ASP A 30 10.73 3.40 13.01
C ASP A 30 11.02 1.90 13.00
N LYS A 31 11.04 1.30 14.17
CA LYS A 31 11.35 -0.12 14.28
C LYS A 31 10.34 -1.00 13.56
N SER A 32 9.07 -0.59 13.57
CA SER A 32 8.05 -1.35 12.86
C SER A 32 8.35 -1.37 11.36
N PHE A 33 8.78 -0.25 10.82
CA PHE A 33 9.16 -0.17 9.42
C PHE A 33 10.30 -1.14 9.12
N GLU A 34 11.30 -1.15 9.99
CA GLU A 34 12.44 -2.06 9.82
C GLU A 34 12.00 -3.51 9.83
N GLU A 35 11.08 -3.86 10.73
CA GLU A 35 10.59 -5.22 10.81
C GLU A 35 9.86 -5.62 9.53
N ILE A 36 9.07 -4.69 8.96
CA ILE A 36 8.35 -4.96 7.72
C ILE A 36 9.34 -5.19 6.58
N VAL A 37 10.37 -4.35 6.50
CA VAL A 37 11.38 -4.51 5.45
C VAL A 37 12.05 -5.87 5.57
N ASN A 38 12.37 -6.30 6.79
CA ASN A 38 13.01 -7.59 6.99
C ASN A 38 12.10 -8.74 6.57
N VAL A 39 10.81 -8.63 6.88
CA VAL A 39 9.86 -9.67 6.47
C VAL A 39 9.80 -9.76 4.94
N ILE A 40 9.73 -8.61 4.30
CA ILE A 40 9.68 -8.57 2.83
C ILE A 40 10.96 -9.13 2.24
N TYR A 41 12.10 -8.77 2.82
CA TYR A 41 13.39 -9.23 2.31
C TYR A 41 13.53 -10.75 2.37
N LYS A 42 12.95 -11.36 3.39
CA LYS A 42 13.03 -12.81 3.57
C LYS A 42 11.91 -13.55 2.86
N CYS A 43 11.04 -12.84 2.18
CA CYS A 43 9.91 -13.46 1.50
C CYS A 43 10.39 -14.38 0.38
N LYS A 44 9.93 -15.62 0.41
CA LYS A 44 10.28 -16.58 -0.63
C LYS A 44 9.26 -16.64 -1.74
N GLY A 45 8.08 -16.09 -1.51
CA GLY A 45 7.05 -16.03 -2.51
C GLY A 45 6.95 -14.66 -3.14
N ARG A 46 5.71 -14.26 -3.42
CA ARG A 46 5.46 -12.99 -4.08
C ARG A 46 4.88 -11.97 -3.11
N LEU A 47 5.02 -10.70 -3.45
CA LEU A 47 4.32 -9.64 -2.75
C LEU A 47 3.00 -9.42 -3.47
N ILE A 48 1.91 -9.57 -2.75
CA ILE A 48 0.60 -9.38 -3.33
C ILE A 48 -0.02 -8.14 -2.70
N PHE A 49 -0.26 -7.13 -3.53
CA PHE A 49 -0.85 -5.88 -3.08
C PHE A 49 -2.36 -5.92 -3.31
N THR A 50 -3.11 -5.48 -2.33
CA THR A 50 -4.54 -5.43 -2.48
C THR A 50 -5.08 -4.13 -1.88
N GLY A 51 -6.20 -3.66 -2.42
CA GLY A 51 -6.83 -2.44 -1.99
C GLY A 51 -8.06 -2.17 -2.81
N ILE A 52 -8.80 -1.14 -2.45
CA ILE A 52 -10.03 -0.76 -3.15
C ILE A 52 -10.01 0.74 -3.41
N GLY A 53 -10.58 1.13 -4.57
CA GLY A 53 -10.67 2.53 -4.92
C GLY A 53 -9.31 3.16 -5.14
N LYS A 54 -9.08 4.31 -4.51
CA LYS A 54 -7.80 4.99 -4.66
C LYS A 54 -6.65 4.14 -4.13
N SER A 55 -6.88 3.40 -3.07
CA SER A 55 -5.87 2.50 -2.54
C SER A 55 -5.52 1.42 -3.55
N GLY A 56 -6.50 0.95 -4.31
CA GLY A 56 -6.27 -0.03 -5.34
C GLY A 56 -5.37 0.51 -6.43
N HIS A 57 -5.58 1.76 -6.85
CA HIS A 57 -4.75 2.37 -7.88
C HIS A 57 -3.30 2.48 -7.41
N ILE A 58 -3.10 2.90 -6.16
CA ILE A 58 -1.76 3.05 -5.60
C ILE A 58 -1.09 1.68 -5.50
N SER A 59 -1.83 0.67 -5.04
CA SER A 59 -1.29 -0.68 -4.92
C SER A 59 -0.84 -1.21 -6.27
N LYS A 60 -1.63 -0.95 -7.31
CA LYS A 60 -1.30 -1.42 -8.65
C LYS A 60 -0.02 -0.79 -9.15
N LYS A 61 0.18 0.51 -8.91
CA LYS A 61 1.40 1.19 -9.32
C LYS A 61 2.62 0.66 -8.58
N ILE A 62 2.48 0.46 -7.28
CA ILE A 62 3.59 -0.05 -6.48
C ILE A 62 3.96 -1.45 -6.95
N SER A 63 2.97 -2.29 -7.18
CA SER A 63 3.22 -3.65 -7.64
C SER A 63 3.94 -3.66 -8.99
N ALA A 64 3.48 -2.82 -9.92
CA ALA A 64 4.12 -2.74 -11.23
C ALA A 64 5.56 -2.27 -11.12
N THR A 65 5.81 -1.29 -10.26
CA THR A 65 7.16 -0.77 -10.08
C THR A 65 8.08 -1.85 -9.51
N LEU A 66 7.61 -2.56 -8.49
CA LEU A 66 8.42 -3.62 -7.89
C LEU A 66 8.73 -4.74 -8.87
N SER A 67 7.73 -5.12 -9.67
CA SER A 67 7.95 -6.17 -10.67
C SER A 67 8.98 -5.74 -11.70
N SER A 68 8.97 -4.48 -12.10
CA SER A 68 9.92 -3.98 -13.09
C SER A 68 11.34 -3.90 -12.53
N THR A 69 11.49 -3.88 -11.21
CA THR A 69 12.81 -3.82 -10.59
C THR A 69 13.27 -5.18 -10.05
N GLY A 70 12.54 -6.24 -10.37
CA GLY A 70 12.97 -7.58 -10.05
C GLY A 70 12.29 -8.24 -8.86
N THR A 71 11.45 -7.53 -8.14
CA THR A 71 10.70 -8.11 -7.02
C THR A 71 9.38 -8.66 -7.56
N SER A 72 9.17 -9.94 -7.43
CA SER A 72 7.96 -10.56 -7.94
C SER A 72 6.75 -10.08 -7.13
N SER A 73 5.82 -9.43 -7.79
CA SER A 73 4.63 -8.91 -7.11
C SER A 73 3.49 -8.78 -8.11
N PHE A 74 2.28 -8.73 -7.58
CA PHE A 74 1.12 -8.44 -8.41
C PHE A 74 0.01 -7.84 -7.55
N PHE A 75 -0.94 -7.23 -8.22
CA PHE A 75 -2.08 -6.59 -7.55
C PHE A 75 -3.30 -7.50 -7.63
N MET A 76 -4.03 -7.60 -6.53
CA MET A 76 -5.27 -8.35 -6.46
C MET A 76 -6.34 -7.46 -5.87
N HIS A 77 -7.37 -7.15 -6.63
CA HIS A 77 -8.45 -6.31 -6.14
C HIS A 77 -9.17 -7.02 -5.00
N SER A 78 -9.44 -6.30 -3.91
CA SER A 78 -10.06 -6.92 -2.73
C SER A 78 -11.38 -7.60 -3.06
N THR A 79 -12.19 -6.96 -3.89
CA THR A 79 -13.47 -7.54 -4.26
C THR A 79 -13.29 -8.83 -5.05
N GLU A 80 -12.34 -8.83 -5.98
CA GLU A 80 -12.07 -10.03 -6.77
C GLU A 80 -11.49 -11.15 -5.92
N ALA A 81 -10.68 -10.78 -4.94
CA ALA A 81 -10.12 -11.78 -4.03
C ALA A 81 -11.25 -12.51 -3.30
N PHE A 82 -12.21 -11.74 -2.80
CA PHE A 82 -13.32 -12.31 -2.07
C PHE A 82 -14.16 -13.23 -2.96
N HIS A 83 -14.17 -12.96 -4.27
CA HIS A 83 -14.98 -13.73 -5.21
C HIS A 83 -14.21 -14.86 -5.91
N GLY A 84 -13.01 -15.19 -5.46
CA GLY A 84 -12.36 -16.36 -6.00
C GLY A 84 -10.87 -16.28 -6.26
N ASP A 85 -10.31 -15.09 -6.36
CA ASP A 85 -8.89 -14.97 -6.68
C ASP A 85 -7.99 -15.43 -5.53
N LEU A 86 -8.56 -15.67 -4.36
CA LEU A 86 -7.78 -16.15 -3.22
C LEU A 86 -7.07 -17.46 -3.51
N GLY A 87 -7.58 -18.22 -4.47
CA GLY A 87 -6.93 -19.47 -4.84
C GLY A 87 -5.56 -19.28 -5.47
N MET A 88 -5.24 -18.08 -5.89
CA MET A 88 -3.93 -17.78 -6.48
C MET A 88 -2.86 -17.53 -5.43
N ILE A 89 -3.27 -17.33 -4.19
CA ILE A 89 -2.34 -16.99 -3.10
C ILE A 89 -1.74 -18.27 -2.52
N GLN A 90 -0.43 -18.28 -2.35
CA GLN A 90 0.27 -19.40 -1.74
C GLN A 90 0.80 -19.01 -0.38
N SER A 91 1.09 -20.00 0.45
CA SER A 91 1.49 -19.76 1.83
C SER A 91 2.81 -18.99 1.94
N ASP A 92 3.65 -19.03 0.91
CA ASP A 92 4.92 -18.31 0.92
C ASP A 92 4.75 -16.83 0.56
N ASP A 93 3.58 -16.44 0.08
CA ASP A 93 3.34 -15.06 -0.33
C ASP A 93 3.14 -14.15 0.87
N ILE A 94 3.39 -12.85 0.66
CA ILE A 94 3.09 -11.82 1.65
C ILE A 94 2.03 -10.91 1.03
N VAL A 95 0.96 -10.69 1.75
CA VAL A 95 -0.11 -9.83 1.28
C VAL A 95 -0.01 -8.48 1.96
N VAL A 96 0.09 -7.42 1.15
CA VAL A 96 0.12 -6.05 1.64
C VAL A 96 -1.24 -5.42 1.36
N ALA A 97 -2.00 -5.18 2.41
CA ALA A 97 -3.33 -4.61 2.29
C ALA A 97 -3.27 -3.11 2.54
N ILE A 98 -3.60 -2.33 1.51
CA ILE A 98 -3.57 -0.89 1.60
C ILE A 98 -4.99 -0.36 1.66
N SER A 99 -5.31 0.42 2.69
CA SER A 99 -6.62 0.99 2.87
C SER A 99 -6.49 2.42 3.36
N TYR A 100 -7.30 3.30 2.80
CA TYR A 100 -7.27 4.69 3.21
C TYR A 100 -7.70 4.84 4.67
N SER A 101 -8.72 4.13 5.06
CA SER A 101 -9.25 4.21 6.42
C SER A 101 -9.00 2.95 7.24
N GLY A 102 -8.56 1.88 6.59
CA GLY A 102 -8.38 0.59 7.24
C GLY A 102 -9.67 -0.13 7.52
N GLU A 103 -10.78 0.36 6.99
CA GLU A 103 -12.09 -0.18 7.34
C GLU A 103 -12.94 -0.56 6.14
N THR A 104 -12.31 -0.80 4.99
CA THR A 104 -13.07 -1.26 3.84
C THR A 104 -13.62 -2.65 4.12
N GLU A 105 -14.93 -2.81 3.99
CA GLU A 105 -15.61 -4.03 4.40
C GLU A 105 -15.08 -5.28 3.67
N ASP A 106 -14.91 -5.18 2.36
CA ASP A 106 -14.40 -6.32 1.60
C ASP A 106 -13.01 -6.71 2.05
N LEU A 107 -12.18 -5.71 2.36
CA LEU A 107 -10.83 -5.98 2.83
C LEU A 107 -10.87 -6.69 4.18
N LEU A 108 -11.71 -6.22 5.08
CA LEU A 108 -11.83 -6.81 6.41
C LEU A 108 -12.32 -8.26 6.35
N LYS A 109 -13.15 -8.57 5.36
CA LYS A 109 -13.63 -9.94 5.19
C LYS A 109 -12.54 -10.84 4.60
N THR A 110 -11.67 -10.27 3.80
CA THR A 110 -10.65 -11.03 3.08
C THR A 110 -9.47 -11.41 3.97
N ILE A 111 -9.08 -10.53 4.87
CA ILE A 111 -7.87 -10.74 5.67
C ILE A 111 -7.91 -12.04 6.49
N PRO A 112 -8.98 -12.37 7.20
CA PRO A 112 -8.99 -13.64 7.94
C PRO A 112 -8.80 -14.86 7.05
N ILE A 113 -9.37 -14.81 5.85
CA ILE A 113 -9.25 -15.93 4.91
C ILE A 113 -7.80 -16.06 4.46
N ILE A 114 -7.14 -14.93 4.18
CA ILE A 114 -5.75 -14.96 3.76
C ILE A 114 -4.87 -15.53 4.87
N LYS A 115 -5.14 -15.15 6.10
CA LYS A 115 -4.36 -15.64 7.23
C LYS A 115 -4.49 -17.15 7.39
N LYS A 116 -5.66 -17.69 7.07
CA LYS A 116 -5.86 -19.14 7.15
C LYS A 116 -5.03 -19.89 6.12
N LEU A 117 -4.65 -19.21 5.04
CA LEU A 117 -3.80 -19.83 4.02
C LEU A 117 -2.34 -19.88 4.45
N GLY A 118 -2.01 -19.29 5.58
CA GLY A 118 -0.65 -19.30 6.09
C GLY A 118 0.20 -18.12 5.67
N CYS A 119 -0.38 -17.18 4.95
CA CYS A 119 0.36 -16.00 4.48
C CYS A 119 0.55 -14.97 5.57
N SER A 120 1.64 -14.22 5.47
CA SER A 120 1.81 -13.03 6.30
C SER A 120 1.02 -11.89 5.70
N VAL A 121 0.41 -11.09 6.55
CA VAL A 121 -0.37 -9.94 6.09
C VAL A 121 0.21 -8.67 6.70
N ILE A 122 0.48 -7.67 5.83
CA ILE A 122 0.96 -6.37 6.25
C ILE A 122 -0.14 -5.36 5.94
N GLY A 123 -0.64 -4.65 6.96
CA GLY A 123 -1.67 -3.63 6.78
C GLY A 123 -1.05 -2.26 6.69
N VAL A 124 -1.52 -1.45 5.71
CA VAL A 124 -1.09 -0.07 5.58
C VAL A 124 -2.33 0.79 5.64
N UNK A 125 -2.35 1.36 6.59
CA UNK A 125 -3.54 2.15 6.76
C UNK A 125 -3.14 3.59 6.66
N UNK A 126 -3.88 4.11 6.27
CA UNK A 126 -3.62 5.51 6.22
C UNK A 126 -4.46 6.21 6.96
#